data_bfd0ca9dcde678edeecc6ebb5c84c5db
#
_entry.id   bfd0ca9dcde678edeecc6ebb5c84c5db
#
_cell.length_a   1.000
_cell.length_b   1.000
_cell.length_c   1.000
_cell.angle_alpha   90.00
_cell.angle_beta   90.00
_cell.angle_gamma   90.00
#
_symmetry.space_group_name_H-M   'P 1'
#
loop_
_entity.id
_entity.type
_entity.pdbx_description
1 polymer ?
#
loop_
_entity_poly.entity_id
_entity_poly.type
_entity_poly.pdbx_seq_one_letter_code
_entity_poly.pdbx_strand_id
1 'polypeptide(L)'
;MIALTNISLFNGHADHFCEDASVIFADGEIIYAGPNEGSPAVHEEAQVIDGMGHFVMPGMVESHAHLSYINNGPLELDKSPVEEVVIKTIHNARVMLGSGFTSAISFGSVHRVDAFLKRGIECGDVLGPRLLAGGRDIGSTGSNADLHPDYAQLKIAGLGMITVGLWEVRKAVRTLSKNGVDVVK
;
A
#
# COMPACT_ATOMS: atom_id res chain seq x y z
N MET A 1 17.49 17.09 9.73
CA MET A 1 16.90 17.92 8.63
C MET A 1 17.54 17.52 7.32
N ILE A 2 16.77 17.42 6.26
CA ILE A 2 17.25 17.16 4.89
C ILE A 2 16.65 18.25 3.99
N ALA A 3 17.48 18.81 3.10
CA ALA A 3 17.06 19.76 2.10
C ALA A 3 17.37 19.19 0.70
N LEU A 4 16.36 19.06 -0.12
CA LEU A 4 16.48 18.71 -1.53
C LEU A 4 16.35 20.00 -2.33
N THR A 5 17.39 20.37 -3.06
CA THR A 5 17.49 21.66 -3.77
C THR A 5 17.69 21.45 -5.27
N ASN A 6 17.61 22.51 -6.06
CA ASN A 6 17.82 22.45 -7.52
C ASN A 6 16.94 21.38 -8.18
N ILE A 7 15.62 21.49 -7.97
CA ILE A 7 14.60 20.56 -8.46
C ILE A 7 13.52 21.29 -9.25
N SER A 8 12.80 20.55 -10.09
CA SER A 8 11.50 20.92 -10.65
C SER A 8 10.41 20.30 -9.80
N LEU A 9 9.65 21.10 -9.05
CA LEU A 9 8.68 20.64 -8.07
C LEU A 9 7.25 20.70 -8.61
N PHE A 10 6.57 19.56 -8.60
CA PHE A 10 5.11 19.47 -8.68
C PHE A 10 4.54 19.27 -7.29
N ASN A 11 3.77 20.22 -6.77
CA ASN A 11 3.27 20.19 -5.38
C ASN A 11 1.93 19.44 -5.20
N GLY A 12 1.36 18.92 -6.26
CA GLY A 12 0.07 18.20 -6.25
C GLY A 12 -1.17 19.09 -6.23
N HIS A 13 -1.05 20.42 -6.21
CA HIS A 13 -2.18 21.35 -6.16
C HIS A 13 -2.27 22.23 -7.42
N ALA A 14 -1.13 22.66 -7.94
CA ALA A 14 -1.08 23.49 -9.15
C ALA A 14 -1.18 22.64 -10.42
N ASP A 15 -1.58 23.24 -11.50
CA ASP A 15 -1.59 22.65 -12.84
C ASP A 15 -0.24 22.77 -13.57
N HIS A 16 0.76 23.32 -12.91
CA HIS A 16 2.12 23.53 -13.38
C HIS A 16 3.13 23.12 -12.31
N PHE A 17 4.39 22.95 -12.71
CA PHE A 17 5.50 22.72 -11.79
C PHE A 17 6.30 24.00 -11.56
N CYS A 18 6.99 24.08 -10.44
CA CYS A 18 7.89 25.16 -10.07
C CYS A 18 9.32 24.74 -10.40
N GLU A 19 9.97 25.46 -11.30
CA GLU A 19 11.40 25.32 -11.57
C GLU A 19 12.22 25.96 -10.45
N ASP A 20 13.49 25.55 -10.31
CA ASP A 20 14.40 26.02 -9.26
C ASP A 20 13.74 26.06 -7.88
N ALA A 21 13.32 24.91 -7.44
CA ALA A 21 12.61 24.72 -6.17
C ALA A 21 13.43 23.92 -5.15
N SER A 22 12.95 23.98 -3.91
CA SER A 22 13.46 23.18 -2.80
C SER A 22 12.34 22.49 -2.03
N VAL A 23 12.67 21.33 -1.47
CA VAL A 23 11.87 20.66 -0.43
C VAL A 23 12.74 20.45 0.78
N ILE A 24 12.29 20.94 1.94
CA ILE A 24 12.99 20.78 3.23
C ILE A 24 12.09 19.98 4.15
N PHE A 25 12.65 18.95 4.77
CA PHE A 25 11.93 18.12 5.72
C PHE A 25 12.79 17.69 6.91
N ALA A 26 12.13 17.52 8.05
CA ALA A 26 12.72 17.01 9.27
C ALA A 26 11.65 16.28 10.08
N ASP A 27 12.05 15.27 10.82
CA ASP A 27 11.19 14.51 11.74
C ASP A 27 9.92 13.94 11.09
N GLY A 28 10.03 13.61 9.79
CA GLY A 28 8.91 13.06 9.00
C GLY A 28 7.92 14.10 8.46
N GLU A 29 8.19 15.40 8.65
CA GLU A 29 7.33 16.49 8.18
C GLU A 29 8.03 17.34 7.11
N ILE A 30 7.26 17.80 6.12
CA ILE A 30 7.72 18.79 5.13
C ILE A 30 7.60 20.17 5.76
N ILE A 31 8.74 20.84 5.94
CA ILE A 31 8.82 22.20 6.49
C ILE A 31 8.63 23.24 5.40
N TYR A 32 9.15 22.95 4.21
CA TYR A 32 9.07 23.83 3.05
C TYR A 32 8.98 23.03 1.76
N ALA A 33 8.19 23.49 0.82
CA ALA A 33 8.16 22.98 -0.55
C ALA A 33 7.74 24.13 -1.51
N GLY A 34 8.67 24.66 -2.26
CA GLY A 34 8.42 25.82 -3.13
C GLY A 34 9.68 26.37 -3.77
N PRO A 35 9.59 27.59 -4.39
CA PRO A 35 10.71 28.23 -5.06
C PRO A 35 11.92 28.43 -4.14
N ASN A 36 13.12 28.32 -4.67
CA ASN A 36 14.35 28.60 -3.91
C ASN A 36 14.39 30.03 -3.35
N GLU A 37 13.85 31.00 -4.07
CA GLU A 37 13.77 32.41 -3.66
C GLU A 37 12.98 32.63 -2.34
N GLY A 38 12.20 31.72 -1.89
CA GLY A 38 11.47 31.82 -0.62
C GLY A 38 11.90 30.79 0.39
N SER A 39 12.93 30.01 0.07
CA SER A 39 13.38 28.92 0.93
C SER A 39 13.96 29.44 2.25
N PRO A 40 13.57 28.91 3.40
CA PRO A 40 14.22 29.23 4.67
C PRO A 40 15.68 28.76 4.64
N ALA A 41 16.52 29.46 5.41
CA ALA A 41 17.91 29.05 5.56
C ALA A 41 18.02 27.63 6.12
N VAL A 42 18.80 26.81 5.46
CA VAL A 42 19.05 25.43 5.88
C VAL A 42 20.11 25.43 6.98
N HIS A 43 19.88 24.72 8.07
CA HIS A 43 20.84 24.59 9.18
C HIS A 43 22.16 23.98 8.67
N GLU A 44 23.30 24.43 9.22
CA GLU A 44 24.63 23.96 8.80
C GLU A 44 24.82 22.44 8.92
N GLU A 45 24.14 21.79 9.85
CA GLU A 45 24.17 20.34 10.04
C GLU A 45 23.16 19.57 9.16
N ALA A 46 22.40 20.26 8.31
CA ALA A 46 21.43 19.60 7.46
C ALA A 46 22.12 18.88 6.29
N GLN A 47 21.60 17.71 5.95
CA GLN A 47 21.99 17.05 4.71
C GLN A 47 21.36 17.77 3.52
N VAL A 48 22.21 18.35 2.66
CA VAL A 48 21.75 18.98 1.40
C VAL A 48 21.98 18.00 0.25
N ILE A 49 20.94 17.75 -0.51
CA ILE A 49 20.95 16.88 -1.70
C ILE A 49 20.64 17.76 -2.91
N ASP A 50 21.58 17.85 -3.85
CA ASP A 50 21.35 18.49 -5.14
C ASP A 50 20.50 17.57 -6.03
N GLY A 51 19.32 18.01 -6.39
CA GLY A 51 18.40 17.29 -7.26
C GLY A 51 18.74 17.37 -8.74
N MET A 52 19.77 18.14 -9.14
CA MET A 52 20.27 18.23 -10.53
C MET A 52 19.17 18.52 -11.57
N GLY A 53 18.19 19.33 -11.21
CA GLY A 53 17.04 19.66 -12.06
C GLY A 53 16.00 18.54 -12.23
N HIS A 54 16.13 17.44 -11.50
CA HIS A 54 15.15 16.34 -11.56
C HIS A 54 13.79 16.76 -11.01
N PHE A 55 12.76 16.07 -11.50
CA PHE A 55 11.40 16.28 -11.01
C PHE A 55 11.17 15.64 -9.65
N VAL A 56 10.50 16.39 -8.77
CA VAL A 56 10.03 15.93 -7.48
C VAL A 56 8.53 16.14 -7.41
N MET A 57 7.81 15.14 -6.92
CA MET A 57 6.36 15.16 -6.76
C MET A 57 5.97 14.43 -5.49
N PRO A 58 4.74 14.64 -4.96
CA PRO A 58 4.20 13.80 -3.91
C PRO A 58 4.23 12.33 -4.30
N GLY A 59 4.48 11.44 -3.32
CA GLY A 59 4.41 10.01 -3.56
C GLY A 59 3.04 9.60 -4.08
N MET A 60 3.03 8.69 -5.04
CA MET A 60 1.78 8.18 -5.64
C MET A 60 0.97 7.35 -4.65
N VAL A 61 -0.34 7.33 -4.84
CA VAL A 61 -1.27 6.51 -4.07
C VAL A 61 -1.90 5.47 -4.99
N GLU A 62 -1.74 4.19 -4.65
CA GLU A 62 -2.47 3.11 -5.33
C GLU A 62 -3.77 2.81 -4.58
N SER A 63 -4.88 3.15 -5.18
CA SER A 63 -6.20 3.04 -4.55
C SER A 63 -6.85 1.65 -4.66
N HIS A 64 -6.28 0.74 -5.43
CA HIS A 64 -6.81 -0.62 -5.62
C HIS A 64 -5.68 -1.65 -5.80
N ALA A 65 -4.89 -1.85 -4.76
CA ALA A 65 -3.79 -2.80 -4.78
C ALA A 65 -4.19 -4.21 -4.32
N HIS A 66 -3.44 -5.19 -4.77
CA HIS A 66 -3.47 -6.57 -4.31
C HIS A 66 -2.04 -7.05 -4.01
N LEU A 67 -1.47 -6.61 -2.91
CA LEU A 67 -0.06 -6.87 -2.58
C LEU A 67 0.26 -8.35 -2.39
N SER A 68 -0.74 -9.16 -2.01
CA SER A 68 -0.58 -10.60 -1.84
C SER A 68 -0.72 -11.40 -3.12
N TYR A 69 -1.09 -10.75 -4.23
CA TYR A 69 -1.22 -11.46 -5.50
C TYR A 69 0.14 -11.64 -6.17
N ILE A 70 0.29 -12.81 -6.76
CA ILE A 70 1.45 -13.19 -7.57
C ILE A 70 0.97 -13.43 -9.00
N ASN A 71 1.89 -13.52 -9.95
CA ASN A 71 1.56 -13.68 -11.36
C ASN A 71 1.10 -15.11 -11.71
N ASN A 72 0.19 -15.65 -10.89
CA ASN A 72 -0.45 -16.94 -11.07
C ASN A 72 -1.96 -16.76 -11.25
N GLY A 73 -2.62 -17.77 -11.82
CA GLY A 73 -4.07 -17.77 -11.90
C GLY A 73 -4.73 -17.76 -10.51
N PRO A 74 -5.98 -17.27 -10.39
CA PRO A 74 -6.67 -17.15 -9.11
C PRO A 74 -6.76 -18.46 -8.30
N LEU A 75 -6.97 -19.60 -8.98
CA LEU A 75 -7.01 -20.90 -8.32
C LEU A 75 -5.67 -21.33 -7.72
N GLU A 76 -4.57 -21.04 -8.38
CA GLU A 76 -3.23 -21.34 -7.87
C GLU A 76 -2.87 -20.40 -6.72
N LEU A 77 -3.25 -19.14 -6.81
CA LEU A 77 -3.08 -18.17 -5.74
C LEU A 77 -3.81 -18.60 -4.47
N ASP A 78 -5.04 -19.09 -4.60
CA ASP A 78 -5.87 -19.54 -3.46
C ASP A 78 -5.32 -20.79 -2.77
N LYS A 79 -4.55 -21.62 -3.50
CA LYS A 79 -3.89 -22.82 -2.99
C LYS A 79 -2.48 -22.59 -2.43
N SER A 80 -1.91 -21.42 -2.65
CA SER A 80 -0.53 -21.15 -2.24
C SER A 80 -0.38 -21.21 -0.72
N PRO A 81 0.68 -21.84 -0.20
CA PRO A 81 0.98 -21.82 1.22
C PRO A 81 1.11 -20.39 1.76
N VAL A 82 0.57 -20.14 2.95
CA VAL A 82 0.59 -18.78 3.54
C VAL A 82 2.00 -18.22 3.69
N GLU A 83 2.97 -19.07 3.96
CA GLU A 83 4.37 -18.71 4.10
C GLU A 83 4.95 -18.15 2.80
N GLU A 84 4.63 -18.76 1.67
CA GLU A 84 5.03 -18.27 0.35
C GLU A 84 4.34 -16.95 0.02
N VAL A 85 3.05 -16.87 0.29
CA VAL A 85 2.27 -15.64 0.08
C VAL A 85 2.85 -14.48 0.89
N VAL A 86 3.23 -14.69 2.16
CA VAL A 86 3.86 -13.66 3.00
C VAL A 86 5.16 -13.15 2.38
N ILE A 87 6.06 -14.05 1.95
CA ILE A 87 7.34 -13.68 1.33
C ILE A 87 7.11 -12.83 0.06
N LYS A 88 6.17 -13.25 -0.79
CA LYS A 88 5.82 -12.52 -2.02
C LYS A 88 5.18 -11.16 -1.71
N THR A 89 4.32 -11.10 -0.69
CA THR A 89 3.67 -9.85 -0.26
C THR A 89 4.70 -8.82 0.20
N ILE A 90 5.71 -9.23 0.97
CA ILE A 90 6.82 -8.37 1.39
C ILE A 90 7.61 -7.87 0.17
N HIS A 91 7.90 -8.76 -0.77
CA HIS A 91 8.58 -8.38 -2.01
C HIS A 91 7.77 -7.34 -2.80
N ASN A 92 6.47 -7.58 -3.01
CA ASN A 92 5.58 -6.68 -3.75
C ASN A 92 5.47 -5.30 -3.09
N ALA A 93 5.42 -5.24 -1.75
CA ALA A 93 5.42 -3.98 -1.01
C ALA A 93 6.68 -3.15 -1.27
N ARG A 94 7.86 -3.80 -1.30
CA ARG A 94 9.13 -3.14 -1.62
C ARG A 94 9.19 -2.65 -3.06
N VAL A 95 8.70 -3.45 -4.01
CA VAL A 95 8.63 -3.07 -5.43
C VAL A 95 7.69 -1.87 -5.60
N MET A 96 6.53 -1.89 -4.97
CA MET A 96 5.56 -0.79 -5.02
C MET A 96 6.17 0.51 -4.48
N LEU A 97 6.80 0.47 -3.30
CA LEU A 97 7.47 1.64 -2.73
C LEU A 97 8.61 2.13 -3.63
N GLY A 98 9.44 1.22 -4.16
CA GLY A 98 10.53 1.55 -5.09
C GLY A 98 10.05 2.11 -6.43
N SER A 99 8.79 1.88 -6.79
CA SER A 99 8.15 2.48 -7.98
C SER A 99 7.50 3.84 -7.71
N GLY A 100 7.67 4.39 -6.49
CA GLY A 100 7.16 5.72 -6.12
C GLY A 100 5.77 5.75 -5.50
N PHE A 101 5.14 4.59 -5.24
CA PHE A 101 3.88 4.54 -4.51
C PHE A 101 4.16 4.53 -3.00
N THR A 102 3.89 5.64 -2.35
CA THR A 102 4.13 5.82 -0.90
C THR A 102 2.93 5.43 -0.04
N SER A 103 1.77 5.25 -0.65
CA SER A 103 0.54 4.80 0.02
C SER A 103 -0.26 3.85 -0.87
N ALA A 104 -0.97 2.92 -0.26
CA ALA A 104 -1.84 1.99 -0.98
C ALA A 104 -3.05 1.57 -0.17
N ILE A 105 -4.14 1.22 -0.86
CA ILE A 105 -5.28 0.51 -0.30
C ILE A 105 -5.25 -0.92 -0.85
N SER A 106 -5.08 -1.91 0.02
CA SER A 106 -5.19 -3.32 -0.34
C SER A 106 -6.66 -3.70 -0.44
N PHE A 107 -7.15 -3.88 -1.65
CA PHE A 107 -8.54 -4.28 -1.91
C PHE A 107 -8.65 -5.78 -2.16
N GLY A 108 -8.32 -6.57 -1.15
CA GLY A 108 -8.37 -8.01 -1.16
C GLY A 108 -6.99 -8.65 -1.00
N SER A 109 -6.90 -9.61 -0.13
CA SER A 109 -5.67 -10.30 0.23
C SER A 109 -5.90 -11.77 0.47
N VAL A 110 -5.00 -12.58 -0.06
CA VAL A 110 -4.95 -14.01 0.26
C VAL A 110 -4.59 -14.16 1.74
N HIS A 111 -5.28 -15.02 2.45
CA HIS A 111 -5.05 -15.31 3.88
C HIS A 111 -5.02 -14.06 4.79
N ARG A 112 -5.49 -12.90 4.34
CA ARG A 112 -5.42 -11.63 5.10
C ARG A 112 -3.98 -11.18 5.46
N VAL A 113 -2.98 -11.54 4.66
CA VAL A 113 -1.58 -11.22 4.94
C VAL A 113 -1.29 -9.71 4.93
N ASP A 114 -2.11 -8.93 4.23
CA ASP A 114 -2.00 -7.47 4.15
C ASP A 114 -2.19 -6.78 5.52
N ALA A 115 -3.07 -7.28 6.39
CA ALA A 115 -3.24 -6.76 7.75
C ALA A 115 -1.97 -6.99 8.61
N PHE A 116 -1.26 -8.08 8.38
CA PHE A 116 0.03 -8.34 9.03
C PHE A 116 1.16 -7.56 8.40
N LEU A 117 1.16 -7.41 7.06
CA LEU A 117 2.09 -6.55 6.34
C LEU A 117 2.00 -5.11 6.83
N LYS A 118 0.78 -4.55 6.95
CA LYS A 118 0.54 -3.21 7.50
C LYS A 118 1.23 -3.04 8.85
N ARG A 119 1.00 -3.97 9.79
CA ARG A 119 1.65 -3.92 11.11
C ARG A 119 3.16 -4.00 11.04
N GLY A 120 3.70 -4.86 10.18
CA GLY A 120 5.15 -4.97 9.97
C GLY A 120 5.76 -3.68 9.40
N ILE A 121 5.04 -2.97 8.54
CA ILE A 121 5.45 -1.64 8.03
C ILE A 121 5.39 -0.60 9.16
N GLU A 122 4.31 -0.54 9.93
CA GLU A 122 4.12 0.39 11.05
C GLU A 122 5.15 0.20 12.16
N CYS A 123 5.59 -1.05 12.41
CA CYS A 123 6.64 -1.37 13.37
C CYS A 123 8.08 -1.19 12.83
N GLY A 124 8.23 -0.94 11.52
CA GLY A 124 9.53 -0.79 10.89
C GLY A 124 10.24 -2.11 10.54
N ASP A 125 9.59 -3.26 10.72
CA ASP A 125 10.14 -4.57 10.39
C ASP A 125 10.21 -4.81 8.87
N VAL A 126 9.31 -4.16 8.11
CA VAL A 126 9.17 -4.31 6.66
C VAL A 126 9.13 -2.95 5.98
N LEU A 127 9.89 -2.80 4.89
CA LEU A 127 9.78 -1.63 4.01
C LEU A 127 8.60 -1.82 3.04
N GLY A 128 7.72 -0.82 3.02
CA GLY A 128 6.57 -0.78 2.11
C GLY A 128 5.84 0.56 2.17
N PRO A 129 4.82 0.76 1.32
CA PRO A 129 3.98 1.96 1.35
C PRO A 129 3.13 2.00 2.62
N ARG A 130 2.66 3.18 3.01
CA ARG A 130 1.61 3.30 4.03
C ARG A 130 0.37 2.57 3.55
N LEU A 131 -0.14 1.61 4.31
CA LEU A 131 -1.13 0.65 3.85
C LEU A 131 -2.43 0.72 4.62
N LEU A 132 -3.56 0.79 3.90
CA LEU A 132 -4.86 0.40 4.41
C LEU A 132 -5.14 -1.05 4.00
N ALA A 133 -5.39 -1.91 4.97
CA ALA A 133 -5.60 -3.34 4.75
C ALA A 133 -7.06 -3.67 4.46
N GLY A 134 -7.32 -4.48 3.44
CA GLY A 134 -8.66 -4.95 3.04
C GLY A 134 -9.00 -6.35 3.53
N GLY A 135 -7.99 -7.17 3.81
CA GLY A 135 -8.19 -8.56 4.20
C GLY A 135 -8.75 -9.41 3.06
N ARG A 136 -9.47 -10.45 3.40
CA ARG A 136 -10.10 -11.35 2.42
C ARG A 136 -11.38 -10.71 1.87
N ASP A 137 -11.66 -10.96 0.59
CA ASP A 137 -12.88 -10.51 -0.07
C ASP A 137 -14.12 -11.17 0.58
N ILE A 138 -15.19 -10.39 0.78
CA ILE A 138 -16.49 -10.94 1.14
C ILE A 138 -17.28 -11.14 -0.16
N GLY A 139 -17.66 -12.38 -0.43
CA GLY A 139 -18.42 -12.75 -1.63
C GLY A 139 -19.60 -13.64 -1.32
N SER A 140 -20.52 -13.73 -2.26
CA SER A 140 -21.60 -14.72 -2.25
C SER A 140 -21.16 -15.98 -3.00
N THR A 141 -21.93 -17.06 -2.85
CA THR A 141 -21.80 -18.25 -3.71
C THR A 141 -21.83 -17.86 -5.17
N GLY A 142 -20.85 -18.33 -5.95
CA GLY A 142 -20.69 -18.01 -7.37
C GLY A 142 -20.08 -16.64 -7.66
N SER A 143 -19.60 -15.91 -6.66
CA SER A 143 -18.85 -14.64 -6.85
C SER A 143 -17.41 -14.88 -7.30
N ASN A 144 -16.72 -13.80 -7.66
CA ASN A 144 -15.29 -13.83 -8.03
C ASN A 144 -14.36 -14.37 -6.93
N ALA A 145 -14.82 -14.41 -5.68
CA ALA A 145 -14.07 -14.94 -4.57
C ALA A 145 -14.40 -16.43 -4.27
N ASP A 146 -15.41 -16.98 -4.93
CA ASP A 146 -15.82 -18.38 -4.85
C ASP A 146 -15.28 -19.16 -6.06
N LEU A 147 -13.99 -19.48 -6.00
CA LEU A 147 -13.22 -19.96 -7.14
C LEU A 147 -13.36 -21.46 -7.41
N HIS A 148 -13.82 -22.22 -6.42
CA HIS A 148 -13.84 -23.68 -6.52
C HIS A 148 -15.23 -24.21 -6.84
N PRO A 149 -15.34 -25.20 -7.73
CA PRO A 149 -16.61 -25.86 -7.96
C PRO A 149 -17.06 -26.60 -6.69
N ASP A 150 -18.37 -26.64 -6.45
CA ASP A 150 -18.99 -27.22 -5.24
C ASP A 150 -18.61 -28.69 -5.00
N TYR A 151 -18.43 -29.47 -6.07
CA TYR A 151 -18.02 -30.88 -5.98
C TYR A 151 -16.55 -31.07 -5.51
N ALA A 152 -15.73 -30.03 -5.57
CA ALA A 152 -14.30 -30.13 -5.21
C ALA A 152 -14.05 -30.28 -3.72
N GLN A 153 -15.01 -29.90 -2.86
CA GLN A 153 -14.98 -29.98 -1.40
C GLN A 153 -13.64 -29.54 -0.76
N LEU A 154 -13.00 -28.56 -1.36
CA LEU A 154 -11.70 -28.07 -0.91
C LEU A 154 -11.89 -27.15 0.30
N LYS A 155 -11.22 -27.45 1.39
CA LYS A 155 -11.18 -26.58 2.58
C LYS A 155 -10.05 -25.57 2.46
N ILE A 156 -10.11 -24.72 1.45
CA ILE A 156 -9.14 -23.66 1.22
C ILE A 156 -9.71 -22.35 1.79
N ALA A 157 -8.95 -21.69 2.62
CA ALA A 157 -9.35 -20.45 3.30
C ALA A 157 -8.55 -19.24 2.76
N GLY A 158 -8.22 -19.25 1.47
CA GLY A 158 -7.31 -18.28 0.87
C GLY A 158 -7.91 -16.92 0.59
N LEU A 159 -8.51 -16.75 -0.58
CA LEU A 159 -8.88 -15.46 -1.12
C LEU A 159 -10.21 -14.93 -0.56
N GLY A 160 -11.27 -15.72 -0.57
CA GLY A 160 -12.62 -15.27 -0.28
C GLY A 160 -13.21 -15.76 1.05
N MET A 161 -14.13 -14.97 1.59
CA MET A 161 -15.07 -15.34 2.65
C MET A 161 -16.45 -15.45 2.01
N ILE A 162 -16.85 -16.67 1.66
CA ILE A 162 -18.16 -16.87 1.00
C ILE A 162 -19.25 -16.83 2.08
N THR A 163 -20.22 -15.98 1.86
CA THR A 163 -21.30 -15.67 2.80
C THR A 163 -22.66 -15.75 2.14
N VAL A 164 -23.64 -16.20 2.89
CA VAL A 164 -25.04 -16.25 2.46
C VAL A 164 -25.91 -15.54 3.50
N GLY A 165 -26.54 -14.46 3.07
CA GLY A 165 -27.47 -13.71 3.90
C GLY A 165 -26.81 -12.79 4.94
N LEU A 166 -27.63 -11.99 5.58
CA LEU A 166 -27.25 -10.86 6.42
C LEU A 166 -26.33 -11.24 7.61
N TRP A 167 -26.59 -12.36 8.24
CA TRP A 167 -25.86 -12.73 9.45
C TRP A 167 -24.44 -13.16 9.17
N GLU A 168 -24.22 -13.88 8.08
CA GLU A 168 -22.86 -14.31 7.68
C GLU A 168 -22.03 -13.11 7.18
N VAL A 169 -22.61 -12.21 6.38
CA VAL A 169 -21.94 -10.96 5.96
C VAL A 169 -21.56 -10.14 7.19
N ARG A 170 -22.47 -9.95 8.14
CA ARG A 170 -22.19 -9.25 9.40
C ARG A 170 -21.05 -9.92 10.19
N LYS A 171 -21.06 -11.25 10.27
CA LYS A 171 -19.99 -12.01 10.93
C LYS A 171 -18.65 -11.82 10.20
N ALA A 172 -18.64 -11.88 8.87
CA ALA A 172 -17.44 -11.67 8.06
C ALA A 172 -16.83 -10.28 8.28
N VAL A 173 -17.63 -9.20 8.19
CA VAL A 173 -17.18 -7.82 8.46
C VAL A 173 -16.57 -7.70 9.85
N ARG A 174 -17.25 -8.21 10.88
CA ARG A 174 -16.73 -8.17 12.27
C ARG A 174 -15.44 -8.97 12.44
N THR A 175 -15.31 -10.08 11.70
CA THR A 175 -14.07 -10.89 11.69
C THR A 175 -12.92 -10.12 11.05
N LEU A 176 -13.14 -9.45 9.92
CA LEU A 176 -12.15 -8.61 9.27
C LEU A 176 -11.72 -7.46 10.18
N SER A 177 -12.68 -6.73 10.76
CA SER A 177 -12.40 -5.65 11.71
C SER A 177 -11.59 -6.13 12.92
N LYS A 178 -11.94 -7.28 13.52
CA LYS A 178 -11.17 -7.90 14.61
C LYS A 178 -9.72 -8.21 14.23
N ASN A 179 -9.46 -8.47 12.96
CA ASN A 179 -8.12 -8.77 12.45
C ASN A 179 -7.31 -7.53 12.05
N GLY A 180 -7.83 -6.32 12.28
CA GLY A 180 -7.14 -5.06 11.97
C GLY A 180 -7.26 -4.63 10.52
N VAL A 181 -8.35 -5.01 9.84
CA VAL A 181 -8.68 -4.58 8.48
C VAL A 181 -9.31 -3.19 8.53
N ASP A 182 -8.92 -2.30 7.64
CA ASP A 182 -9.36 -0.90 7.57
C ASP A 182 -10.53 -0.71 6.60
N VAL A 183 -10.54 -1.48 5.52
CA VAL A 183 -11.56 -1.40 4.46
C VAL A 183 -12.14 -2.79 4.19
N VAL A 184 -13.34 -2.84 3.66
CA VAL A 184 -14.04 -4.10 3.34
C VAL A 184 -14.37 -4.12 1.86
N LYS A 185 -14.02 -5.20 1.22
CA LYS A 185 -14.36 -5.49 -0.17
C LYS A 185 -15.43 -6.56 -0.27
#